data_b400e71c08292e9ffa4fe9e07370a3ff
#
_entry.id   b400e71c08292e9ffa4fe9e07370a3ff
#
_cell.length_a   1.000
_cell.length_b   1.000
_cell.length_c   1.000
_cell.angle_alpha   90.00
_cell.angle_beta   90.00
_cell.angle_gamma   90.00
#
_symmetry.space_group_name_H-M   'P 1'
#
loop_
_entity.id
_entity.type
_entity.pdbx_description
1 polymer ?
#
loop_
_entity_poly.entity_id
_entity_poly.type
_entity_poly.pdbx_seq_one_letter_code
_entity_poly.pdbx_strand_id
1 'polypeptide(L)'
;MPPGVTAYRLAKDIAVPQTRIWAILKGKRAITADTDLRLCRFFGLSEGYWLRAQAAHDLEIQRRAIAEQLEHINPYTAACV
;
A
#
# COMPACT_ATOMS: atom_id res chain seq x y z
N MET A 1 -1.55 14.35 -2.34
CA MET A 1 -2.52 14.34 -3.45
C MET A 1 -2.19 15.45 -4.41
N PRO A 2 -2.46 15.23 -5.71
CA PRO A 2 -2.21 16.26 -6.70
C PRO A 2 -3.02 17.52 -6.43
N PRO A 3 -2.55 18.69 -6.84
CA PRO A 3 -3.32 19.91 -6.70
C PRO A 3 -4.67 19.77 -7.40
N GLY A 4 -5.71 20.31 -6.80
CA GLY A 4 -7.05 20.26 -7.37
C GLY A 4 -7.84 19.00 -7.09
N VAL A 5 -7.23 17.99 -6.45
CA VAL A 5 -7.93 16.77 -6.08
C VAL A 5 -8.03 16.70 -4.56
N THR A 6 -9.24 16.83 -4.05
CA THR A 6 -9.51 16.72 -2.61
C THR A 6 -9.89 15.27 -2.29
N ALA A 7 -9.82 14.93 -0.99
CA ALA A 7 -10.26 13.61 -0.54
C ALA A 7 -11.74 13.38 -0.89
N TYR A 8 -12.55 14.42 -0.79
CA TYR A 8 -13.97 14.34 -1.13
C TYR A 8 -14.15 14.00 -2.62
N ARG A 9 -13.46 14.74 -3.50
CA ARG A 9 -13.57 14.52 -4.94
C ARG A 9 -13.05 13.13 -5.32
N LEU A 10 -11.92 12.73 -4.75
CA LEU A 10 -11.35 11.43 -5.02
C LEU A 10 -12.32 10.31 -4.64
N ALA A 11 -12.86 10.38 -3.42
CA ALA A 11 -13.81 9.38 -2.95
C ALA A 11 -15.03 9.28 -3.87
N LYS A 12 -15.54 10.44 -4.30
CA LYS A 12 -16.69 10.49 -5.19
C LYS A 12 -16.36 9.85 -6.53
N ASP A 13 -15.22 10.21 -7.11
CA ASP A 13 -14.85 9.77 -8.45
C ASP A 13 -14.50 8.29 -8.54
N ILE A 14 -13.97 7.73 -7.47
CA ILE A 14 -13.64 6.30 -7.44
C ILE A 14 -14.70 5.46 -6.72
N ALA A 15 -15.79 6.10 -6.30
CA ALA A 15 -16.96 5.44 -5.71
C ALA A 15 -16.64 4.66 -4.44
N VAL A 16 -15.86 5.28 -3.53
CA VAL A 16 -15.63 4.71 -2.20
C VAL A 16 -16.06 5.74 -1.15
N PRO A 17 -16.37 5.30 0.08
CA PRO A 17 -16.74 6.24 1.14
C PRO A 17 -15.59 7.19 1.45
N GLN A 18 -15.91 8.45 1.71
CA GLN A 18 -14.91 9.45 2.07
C GLN A 18 -14.17 9.05 3.35
N THR A 19 -14.85 8.38 4.27
CA THR A 19 -14.23 7.89 5.50
C THR A 19 -13.10 6.91 5.21
N ARG A 20 -13.23 6.09 4.16
CA ARG A 20 -12.16 5.17 3.77
C ARG A 20 -10.93 5.93 3.32
N ILE A 21 -11.11 6.96 2.50
CA ILE A 21 -9.98 7.77 2.02
C ILE A 21 -9.27 8.42 3.21
N TRP A 22 -10.03 9.02 4.13
CA TRP A 22 -9.45 9.63 5.31
C TRP A 22 -8.69 8.63 6.18
N ALA A 23 -9.24 7.41 6.34
CA ALA A 23 -8.58 6.38 7.13
C ALA A 23 -7.24 5.97 6.51
N ILE A 24 -7.18 5.86 5.18
CA ILE A 24 -5.94 5.54 4.47
C ILE A 24 -4.94 6.67 4.63
N LEU A 25 -5.37 7.92 4.44
CA LEU A 25 -4.48 9.07 4.56
C LEU A 25 -3.90 9.21 5.96
N LYS A 26 -4.66 8.82 6.98
CA LYS A 26 -4.20 8.89 8.37
C LYS A 26 -3.41 7.66 8.80
N GLY A 27 -3.20 6.73 7.90
CA GLY A 27 -2.44 5.51 8.21
C GLY A 27 -3.18 4.50 9.06
N LYS A 28 -4.49 4.65 9.21
CA LYS A 28 -5.30 3.73 10.01
C LYS A 28 -5.85 2.55 9.23
N ARG A 29 -5.73 2.59 7.92
CA ARG A 29 -6.23 1.54 7.06
C ARG A 29 -5.29 1.34 5.89
N ALA A 30 -4.95 0.09 5.62
CA ALA A 30 -4.12 -0.25 4.47
C ALA A 30 -4.92 -0.19 3.18
N ILE A 31 -4.23 0.00 2.07
CA ILE A 31 -4.84 -0.04 0.75
C ILE A 31 -5.08 -1.50 0.39
N THR A 32 -6.31 -1.79 -0.06
CA THR A 32 -6.67 -3.13 -0.54
C THR A 32 -6.58 -3.16 -2.06
N ALA A 33 -6.68 -4.37 -2.62
CA ALA A 33 -6.67 -4.53 -4.07
C ALA A 33 -7.80 -3.73 -4.75
N ASP A 34 -8.99 -3.74 -4.15
CA ASP A 34 -10.12 -2.97 -4.69
C ASP A 34 -9.79 -1.49 -4.76
N THR A 35 -9.26 -0.93 -3.68
CA THR A 35 -8.92 0.49 -3.63
C THR A 35 -7.78 0.82 -4.60
N ASP A 36 -6.77 -0.06 -4.68
CA ASP A 36 -5.67 0.12 -5.61
C ASP A 36 -6.16 0.20 -7.05
N LEU A 37 -7.02 -0.72 -7.45
CA LEU A 37 -7.55 -0.73 -8.80
C LEU A 37 -8.30 0.54 -9.13
N ARG A 38 -9.09 1.04 -8.20
CA ARG A 38 -9.85 2.28 -8.39
C ARG A 38 -8.94 3.48 -8.49
N LEU A 39 -7.94 3.57 -7.63
CA LEU A 39 -6.98 4.66 -7.66
C LEU A 39 -6.14 4.64 -8.93
N CYS A 40 -5.68 3.47 -9.34
CA CYS A 40 -4.87 3.36 -10.56
C CYS A 40 -5.68 3.74 -11.80
N ARG A 41 -6.94 3.36 -11.84
CA ARG A 41 -7.79 3.77 -12.95
C ARG A 41 -7.98 5.27 -12.99
N PHE A 42 -8.20 5.88 -11.84
CA PHE A 42 -8.40 7.33 -11.75
C PHE A 42 -7.15 8.11 -12.16
N PHE A 43 -5.98 7.67 -11.69
CA PHE A 43 -4.72 8.39 -11.97
C PHE A 43 -4.01 7.90 -13.22
N GLY A 44 -4.54 6.91 -13.91
CA GLY A 44 -3.91 6.40 -15.13
C GLY A 44 -2.63 5.62 -14.87
N LEU A 45 -2.53 4.94 -13.75
CA LEU A 45 -1.35 4.18 -13.36
C LEU A 45 -1.56 2.69 -13.57
N SER A 46 -0.44 1.93 -13.60
CA SER A 46 -0.51 0.49 -13.72
C SER A 46 -1.13 -0.13 -12.47
N GLU A 47 -1.98 -1.13 -12.67
CA GLU A 47 -2.60 -1.83 -11.55
C GLU A 47 -1.55 -2.38 -10.60
N GLY A 48 -1.80 -2.23 -9.31
CA GLY A 48 -0.87 -2.66 -8.28
C GLY A 48 0.15 -1.61 -7.87
N TYR A 49 0.14 -0.45 -8.50
CA TYR A 49 1.09 0.61 -8.19
C TYR A 49 1.09 0.97 -6.71
N TRP A 50 -0.09 1.22 -6.15
CA TRP A 50 -0.21 1.63 -4.75
C TRP A 50 0.09 0.49 -3.78
N LEU A 51 -0.30 -0.75 -4.16
CA LEU A 51 0.01 -1.91 -3.33
C LEU A 51 1.51 -2.19 -3.29
N ARG A 52 2.20 -2.03 -4.41
CA ARG A 52 3.65 -2.22 -4.44
C ARG A 52 4.36 -1.16 -3.61
N ALA A 53 3.92 0.09 -3.70
CA ALA A 53 4.50 1.16 -2.90
C ALA A 53 4.29 0.91 -1.41
N GLN A 54 3.08 0.49 -1.02
CA GLN A 54 2.78 0.17 0.36
C GLN A 54 3.62 -1.01 0.85
N ALA A 55 3.75 -2.06 0.04
CA ALA A 55 4.52 -3.22 0.41
C ALA A 55 6.01 -2.88 0.59
N ALA A 56 6.56 -2.06 -0.29
CA ALA A 56 7.95 -1.65 -0.19
C ALA A 56 8.20 -0.88 1.11
N HIS A 57 7.28 0.02 1.45
CA HIS A 57 7.38 0.79 2.69
C HIS A 57 7.29 -0.12 3.92
N ASP A 58 6.31 -1.02 3.92
CA ASP A 58 6.11 -1.94 5.03
C ASP A 58 7.29 -2.89 5.21
N LEU A 59 7.85 -3.38 4.10
CA LEU A 59 9.02 -4.25 4.16
C LEU A 59 10.21 -3.54 4.78
N GLU A 60 10.43 -2.29 4.42
CA GLU A 60 11.55 -1.52 4.97
C GLU A 60 11.39 -1.33 6.48
N ILE A 61 10.19 -0.98 6.91
CA ILE A 61 9.92 -0.80 8.33
C ILE A 61 10.14 -2.11 9.10
N GLN A 62 9.62 -3.21 8.59
CA GLN A 62 9.74 -4.50 9.25
C GLN A 62 11.16 -5.02 9.21
N ARG A 63 11.88 -4.80 8.13
CA ARG A 63 13.27 -5.22 8.04
C ARG A 63 14.09 -4.61 9.16
N ARG A 64 13.87 -3.34 9.45
CA ARG A 64 14.56 -2.67 10.55
C ARG A 64 14.10 -3.15 11.91
N ALA A 65 12.79 -3.38 12.05
CA ALA A 65 12.21 -3.77 13.33
C ALA A 65 12.65 -5.16 13.77
N ILE A 66 12.82 -6.09 12.85
CA ILE A 66 13.16 -7.48 13.18
C ILE A 66 14.53 -7.90 12.66
N ALA A 67 15.42 -6.93 12.41
CA ALA A 67 16.74 -7.22 11.86
C ALA A 67 17.49 -8.25 12.70
N GLU A 68 17.46 -8.10 14.02
CA GLU A 68 18.16 -9.03 14.92
C GLU A 68 17.57 -10.44 14.85
N GLN A 69 16.25 -10.54 14.82
CA GLN A 69 15.60 -11.82 14.72
C GLN A 69 15.92 -12.51 13.39
N LEU A 70 16.01 -11.73 12.32
CA LEU A 70 16.33 -12.28 10.99
C LEU A 70 17.73 -12.88 10.97
N GLU A 71 18.69 -12.31 11.71
CA GLU A 71 20.03 -12.86 11.78
C GLU A 71 20.07 -14.24 12.40
N HIS A 72 19.10 -14.57 13.24
CA HIS A 72 19.03 -15.87 13.90
C HIS A 72 18.29 -16.92 13.08
N ILE A 73 17.76 -16.56 11.93
CA ILE A 73 17.08 -17.51 11.06
C ILE A 73 18.08 -18.05 10.05
N ASN A 74 18.34 -19.36 10.13
CA ASN A 74 19.25 -20.01 9.19
C ASN A 74 18.49 -20.36 7.92
N PRO A 75 18.98 -19.96 6.76
CA PRO A 75 18.32 -20.32 5.51
C PRO A 75 18.23 -21.83 5.34
N TYR A 76 17.11 -22.30 4.82
CA TYR A 76 16.93 -23.70 4.49
C TYR A 76 17.76 -24.00 3.25
N THR A 77 18.64 -24.99 3.37
CA THR A 77 19.62 -25.24 2.30
C THR A 77 19.24 -26.34 1.33
N ALA A 78 18.03 -26.85 1.42
CA ALA A 78 17.59 -27.79 0.40
C ALA A 78 17.63 -27.06 -0.93
N ALA A 79 18.19 -27.72 -1.86
CA ALA A 79 18.35 -27.12 -3.14
C ALA A 79 17.05 -26.75 -3.76
N CYS A 80 17.08 -26.00 -4.68
CA CYS A 80 16.04 -25.75 -5.52
C CYS A 80 14.97 -24.99 -5.07
N VAL A 81 15.20 -23.95 -4.81
CA VAL A 81 14.06 -23.10 -4.71
C VAL A 81 13.72 -22.38 -5.99
#